data_e7841d057f00d284b2c315f07a19e934
#
_entry.id   e7841d057f00d284b2c315f07a19e934
#
_cell.length_a   1.000
_cell.length_b   1.000
_cell.length_c   1.000
_cell.angle_alpha   90.00
_cell.angle_beta   90.00
_cell.angle_gamma   90.00
#
_symmetry.space_group_name_H-M   'P 1'
#
loop_
_entity.id
_entity.type
_entity.pdbx_description
1 polymer ?
#
loop_
_entity_poly.entity_id
_entity_poly.type
_entity_poly.pdbx_seq_one_letter_code
_entity_poly.pdbx_strand_id
1 'polypeptide(L)'
;EFRRVLFRSKTIRDIKEQEVYFGDIPLMTENGTFIINGTERVIVSQLHRSPGAFFHSEDKTLYVAQIIPYRGSWVEFEYDSKNLLYVRIDRKRKFLASVFLRALGLRGADEIIRTFYSVDKLYLKGGTLYWAVADSLVGLRAAKDIVIPGEHMTVQAGKKITKNAVEALKRANVEAVEISDAELEGAFAATDVIDPATGEVILEANEELTPRVISMAQEKRS
;
A
#
# COMPACT_ATOMS: atom_id res chain seq x y z
N GLU A 1 -4.29 -8.43 34.08
CA GLU A 1 -5.20 -8.80 32.99
C GLU A 1 -6.03 -7.58 32.60
N PHE A 2 -5.57 -6.83 31.57
CA PHE A 2 -6.34 -5.69 31.05
C PHE A 2 -7.52 -6.24 30.26
N ARG A 3 -8.68 -6.40 30.88
CA ARG A 3 -9.94 -6.54 30.15
C ARG A 3 -10.29 -5.20 29.51
N ARG A 4 -9.94 -5.05 28.24
CA ARG A 4 -10.49 -4.01 27.39
C ARG A 4 -11.98 -4.28 27.20
N VAL A 5 -12.81 -3.67 28.03
CA VAL A 5 -14.23 -3.59 27.75
C VAL A 5 -14.39 -2.56 26.62
N LEU A 6 -14.58 -3.04 25.41
CA LEU A 6 -14.88 -2.21 24.23
C LEU A 6 -16.32 -1.72 24.33
N PHE A 7 -16.54 -0.62 25.02
CA PHE A 7 -17.78 0.13 24.92
C PHE A 7 -17.78 0.89 23.59
N ARG A 8 -18.57 0.43 22.62
CA ARG A 8 -18.82 1.11 21.36
C ARG A 8 -19.79 2.30 21.47
N SER A 9 -20.06 2.79 22.66
CA SER A 9 -20.90 3.96 22.82
C SER A 9 -20.08 5.23 22.55
N LYS A 10 -20.52 6.03 21.57
CA LYS A 10 -19.96 7.35 21.27
C LYS A 10 -20.34 8.43 22.28
N THR A 11 -21.21 8.15 23.22
CA THR A 11 -21.64 9.06 24.26
C THR A 11 -20.88 8.82 25.55
N ILE A 12 -20.23 9.87 26.03
CA ILE A 12 -19.60 9.88 27.37
C ILE A 12 -20.71 9.73 28.38
N ARG A 13 -20.72 8.67 29.19
CA ARG A 13 -21.73 8.42 30.21
C ARG A 13 -21.48 9.16 31.47
N ASP A 14 -20.21 9.32 31.87
CA ASP A 14 -19.81 9.95 33.10
C ASP A 14 -18.35 10.39 33.01
N ILE A 15 -18.02 11.53 33.60
CA ILE A 15 -16.65 12.02 33.77
C ILE A 15 -16.43 12.04 35.27
N LYS A 16 -15.52 11.20 35.77
CA LYS A 16 -15.12 11.16 37.17
C LYS A 16 -13.80 11.88 37.31
N GLU A 17 -13.77 12.87 38.16
CA GLU A 17 -12.58 13.60 38.54
C GLU A 17 -12.19 13.21 39.96
N GLN A 18 -10.90 12.97 40.19
CA GLN A 18 -10.35 12.64 41.47
C GLN A 18 -8.96 13.25 41.58
N GLU A 19 -8.74 13.93 42.67
CA GLU A 19 -7.40 14.37 43.04
C GLU A 19 -6.57 13.19 43.52
N VAL A 20 -5.38 13.02 42.94
CA VAL A 20 -4.42 12.00 43.35
C VAL A 20 -3.10 12.65 43.71
N TYR A 21 -2.48 12.18 44.79
CA TYR A 21 -1.15 12.65 45.17
C TYR A 21 -0.13 12.20 44.09
N PHE A 22 0.49 13.20 43.47
CA PHE A 22 1.44 12.96 42.35
C PHE A 22 2.89 12.91 42.83
N GLY A 23 3.19 13.42 43.98
CA GLY A 23 4.52 13.54 44.56
C GLY A 23 4.97 15.00 44.71
N ASP A 24 6.12 15.18 45.34
CA ASP A 24 6.74 16.49 45.50
C ASP A 24 7.60 16.81 44.28
N ILE A 25 7.40 18.00 43.73
CA ILE A 25 8.19 18.51 42.59
C ILE A 25 9.10 19.61 43.14
N PRO A 26 10.43 19.52 42.95
CA PRO A 26 11.36 20.57 43.38
C PRO A 26 11.03 21.92 42.74
N LEU A 27 11.08 22.99 43.54
CA LEU A 27 10.93 24.34 43.02
C LEU A 27 12.19 24.75 42.24
N MET A 28 11.97 25.42 41.12
CA MET A 28 13.05 26.02 40.35
C MET A 28 13.48 27.33 41.00
N THR A 29 14.80 27.51 41.14
CA THR A 29 15.38 28.76 41.66
C THR A 29 15.28 29.87 40.62
N GLU A 30 15.56 31.12 41.03
CA GLU A 30 15.60 32.27 40.07
C GLU A 30 16.61 32.10 38.96
N ASN A 31 17.68 31.31 39.18
CA ASN A 31 18.72 31.03 38.19
C ASN A 31 18.36 29.84 37.25
N GLY A 32 17.17 29.25 37.36
CA GLY A 32 16.76 28.12 36.57
C GLY A 32 17.36 26.78 37.00
N THR A 33 17.80 26.68 38.24
CA THR A 33 18.39 25.50 38.85
C THR A 33 17.44 24.84 39.86
N PHE A 34 17.78 23.62 40.28
CA PHE A 34 17.01 22.86 41.28
C PHE A 34 17.96 22.40 42.40
N ILE A 35 17.51 22.46 43.65
CA ILE A 35 18.27 21.90 44.75
C ILE A 35 17.79 20.46 44.98
N ILE A 36 18.65 19.50 44.69
CA ILE A 36 18.37 18.09 44.88
C ILE A 36 19.41 17.49 45.82
N ASN A 37 18.94 16.96 46.94
CA ASN A 37 19.82 16.40 47.99
C ASN A 37 20.95 17.37 48.44
N GLY A 38 20.62 18.66 48.59
CA GLY A 38 21.57 19.69 48.96
C GLY A 38 22.54 20.13 47.87
N THR A 39 22.41 19.63 46.66
CA THR A 39 23.24 19.97 45.52
C THR A 39 22.45 20.75 44.47
N GLU A 40 22.99 21.84 44.01
CA GLU A 40 22.42 22.62 42.90
C GLU A 40 22.60 21.87 41.58
N ARG A 41 21.51 21.66 40.87
CA ARG A 41 21.47 20.92 39.58
C ARG A 41 20.68 21.69 38.54
N VAL A 42 20.98 21.45 37.27
CA VAL A 42 20.29 22.03 36.12
C VAL A 42 19.86 20.93 35.17
N ILE A 43 18.74 21.14 34.51
CA ILE A 43 18.25 20.25 33.48
C ILE A 43 19.03 20.55 32.19
N VAL A 44 19.70 19.55 31.65
CA VAL A 44 20.46 19.65 30.39
C VAL A 44 19.67 19.01 29.27
N SER A 45 19.53 19.73 28.16
CA SER A 45 18.90 19.18 26.96
C SER A 45 19.74 18.04 26.38
N GLN A 46 19.09 16.95 26.05
CA GLN A 46 19.71 15.79 25.44
C GLN A 46 19.39 15.75 23.95
N LEU A 47 20.41 15.65 23.12
CA LEU A 47 20.23 15.44 21.68
C LEU A 47 19.94 13.96 21.41
N HIS A 48 18.83 13.69 20.73
CA HIS A 48 18.45 12.35 20.29
C HIS A 48 17.87 12.39 18.87
N ARG A 49 17.72 11.23 18.25
CA ARG A 49 17.07 11.14 16.94
C ARG A 49 15.61 11.61 17.06
N SER A 50 15.20 12.50 16.15
CA SER A 50 13.82 12.98 16.12
C SER A 50 12.85 11.84 15.78
N PRO A 51 11.61 11.89 16.28
CA PRO A 51 10.56 11.01 15.79
C PRO A 51 10.30 11.24 14.31
N GLY A 52 9.97 10.17 13.59
CA GLY A 52 9.69 10.25 12.16
C GLY A 52 9.96 8.95 11.43
N ALA A 53 9.79 8.98 10.11
CA ALA A 53 10.14 7.89 9.22
C ALA A 53 11.46 8.21 8.50
N PHE A 54 12.39 7.29 8.56
CA PHE A 54 13.72 7.41 7.96
C PHE A 54 13.92 6.29 6.95
N PHE A 55 14.44 6.65 5.79
CA PHE A 55 14.71 5.70 4.73
C PHE A 55 16.20 5.72 4.42
N HIS A 56 16.80 4.55 4.37
CA HIS A 56 18.20 4.41 3.98
C HIS A 56 18.40 3.12 3.19
N SER A 57 19.51 3.05 2.48
CA SER A 57 19.91 1.87 1.74
C SER A 57 21.33 1.50 2.13
N GLU A 58 21.52 0.26 2.53
CA GLU A 58 22.83 -0.36 2.65
C GLU A 58 23.17 -0.98 1.29
N ASP A 59 24.36 -0.66 0.75
CA ASP A 59 24.90 -1.22 -0.50
C ASP A 59 24.02 -1.07 -1.76
N LYS A 60 23.12 -0.09 -1.82
CA LYS A 60 22.20 0.17 -2.94
C LYS A 60 21.24 -0.99 -3.30
N THR A 61 21.25 -2.07 -2.56
CA THR A 61 20.43 -3.26 -2.80
C THR A 61 19.45 -3.53 -1.68
N LEU A 62 19.79 -3.21 -0.44
CA LEU A 62 18.94 -3.41 0.72
C LEU A 62 18.34 -2.08 1.16
N TYR A 63 17.03 -1.98 1.05
CA TYR A 63 16.27 -0.81 1.48
C TYR A 63 15.69 -1.05 2.86
N VAL A 64 15.90 -0.07 3.74
CA VAL A 64 15.40 -0.10 5.11
C VAL A 64 14.58 1.16 5.37
N ALA A 65 13.40 0.99 5.96
CA ALA A 65 12.59 2.08 6.48
C ALA A 65 12.45 1.92 7.99
N GLN A 66 12.82 2.95 8.75
CA GLN A 66 12.72 2.98 10.21
C GLN A 66 11.67 3.98 10.64
N ILE A 67 10.72 3.54 11.43
CA ILE A 67 9.73 4.40 12.09
C ILE A 67 10.14 4.56 13.54
N ILE A 68 10.54 5.78 13.90
CA ILE A 68 10.93 6.15 15.25
C ILE A 68 9.78 6.95 15.86
N PRO A 69 9.08 6.42 16.87
CA PRO A 69 8.01 7.13 17.55
C PRO A 69 8.59 8.14 18.56
N TYR A 70 7.78 9.12 18.96
CA TYR A 70 8.13 9.99 20.07
C TYR A 70 8.33 9.21 21.37
N ARG A 71 7.48 8.22 21.61
CA ARG A 71 7.53 7.30 22.76
C ARG A 71 7.02 5.93 22.34
N GLY A 72 7.83 4.91 22.48
CA GLY A 72 7.48 3.53 22.16
C GLY A 72 8.56 2.80 21.38
N SER A 73 8.18 1.65 20.84
CA SER A 73 9.09 0.75 20.14
C SER A 73 9.36 1.20 18.71
N TRP A 74 10.59 1.05 18.28
CA TRP A 74 10.96 1.28 16.88
C TRP A 74 10.42 0.17 16.01
N VAL A 75 9.94 0.54 14.82
CA VAL A 75 9.49 -0.40 13.79
C VAL A 75 10.38 -0.22 12.57
N GLU A 76 10.99 -1.31 12.13
CA GLU A 76 11.89 -1.32 10.97
C GLU A 76 11.32 -2.25 9.91
N PHE A 77 11.28 -1.76 8.67
CA PHE A 77 10.96 -2.54 7.50
C PHE A 77 12.23 -2.76 6.71
N GLU A 78 12.53 -4.02 6.37
CA GLU A 78 13.74 -4.36 5.63
C GLU A 78 13.43 -5.33 4.49
N TYR A 79 14.00 -5.10 3.32
CA TYR A 79 14.01 -6.08 2.24
C TYR A 79 15.19 -7.02 2.43
N ASP A 80 14.97 -8.30 2.12
CA ASP A 80 16.06 -9.26 2.03
C ASP A 80 16.59 -9.39 0.59
N SER A 81 17.62 -10.20 0.40
CA SER A 81 18.20 -10.48 -0.91
C SER A 81 17.24 -11.17 -1.90
N LYS A 82 16.10 -11.67 -1.42
CA LYS A 82 15.05 -12.30 -2.23
C LYS A 82 13.87 -11.35 -2.50
N ASN A 83 14.03 -10.06 -2.23
CA ASN A 83 12.99 -9.03 -2.32
C ASN A 83 11.76 -9.29 -1.42
N LEU A 84 11.93 -10.03 -0.32
CA LEU A 84 10.88 -10.22 0.67
C LEU A 84 10.95 -9.10 1.71
N LEU A 85 9.80 -8.50 1.99
CA LEU A 85 9.67 -7.44 2.99
C LEU A 85 9.42 -8.02 4.37
N TYR A 86 10.30 -7.70 5.31
CA TYR A 86 10.21 -8.08 6.71
C TYR A 86 9.98 -6.88 7.61
N VAL A 87 9.41 -7.14 8.77
CA VAL A 87 9.25 -6.17 9.86
C VAL A 87 10.01 -6.65 11.08
N ARG A 88 10.66 -5.71 11.75
CA ARG A 88 11.32 -5.89 13.04
C ARG A 88 10.81 -4.85 14.02
N ILE A 89 10.46 -5.27 15.22
CA ILE A 89 10.02 -4.38 16.30
C ILE A 89 11.02 -4.49 17.45
N ASP A 90 11.56 -3.35 17.90
CA ASP A 90 12.56 -3.29 18.99
C ASP A 90 13.76 -4.20 18.78
N ARG A 91 14.26 -4.30 17.55
CA ARG A 91 15.41 -5.16 17.19
C ARG A 91 15.21 -6.66 17.53
N LYS A 92 13.96 -7.09 17.75
CA LYS A 92 13.64 -8.49 17.95
C LYS A 92 13.66 -9.27 16.64
N ARG A 93 13.26 -10.56 16.69
CA ARG A 93 13.21 -11.43 15.51
C ARG A 93 12.29 -10.83 14.44
N LYS A 94 12.78 -10.78 13.21
CA LYS A 94 12.00 -10.31 12.06
C LYS A 94 10.94 -11.31 11.62
N PHE A 95 9.85 -10.81 11.07
CA PHE A 95 8.75 -11.60 10.50
C PHE A 95 8.21 -10.89 9.26
N LEU A 96 7.43 -11.58 8.43
CA LEU A 96 6.94 -11.05 7.16
C LEU A 96 6.04 -9.81 7.38
N ALA A 97 6.24 -8.79 6.57
CA ALA A 97 5.45 -7.55 6.63
C ALA A 97 3.96 -7.78 6.39
N SER A 98 3.58 -8.77 5.59
CA SER A 98 2.18 -9.14 5.34
C SER A 98 1.45 -9.53 6.63
N VAL A 99 2.12 -10.22 7.56
CA VAL A 99 1.55 -10.57 8.87
C VAL A 99 1.31 -9.32 9.72
N PHE A 100 2.27 -8.39 9.71
CA PHE A 100 2.15 -7.12 10.42
C PHE A 100 1.01 -6.25 9.87
N LEU A 101 0.92 -6.14 8.55
CA LEU A 101 -0.11 -5.36 7.88
C LEU A 101 -1.52 -5.93 8.14
N ARG A 102 -1.66 -7.25 8.17
CA ARG A 102 -2.92 -7.91 8.57
C ARG A 102 -3.29 -7.62 10.01
N ALA A 103 -2.32 -7.59 10.92
CA ALA A 103 -2.55 -7.21 12.32
C ALA A 103 -2.97 -5.73 12.47
N LEU A 104 -2.55 -4.87 11.55
CA LEU A 104 -2.98 -3.47 11.48
C LEU A 104 -4.37 -3.27 10.84
N GLY A 105 -4.94 -4.31 10.21
CA GLY A 105 -6.30 -4.28 9.68
C GLY A 105 -6.46 -4.54 8.18
N LEU A 106 -5.37 -4.69 7.42
CA LEU A 106 -5.42 -5.10 6.02
C LEU A 106 -5.72 -6.60 5.94
N ARG A 107 -6.98 -6.96 5.75
CA ARG A 107 -7.46 -8.35 5.92
C ARG A 107 -7.09 -9.27 4.76
N GLY A 108 -7.19 -8.78 3.53
CA GLY A 108 -6.98 -9.54 2.31
C GLY A 108 -5.61 -9.33 1.67
N ALA A 109 -5.20 -10.24 0.80
CA ALA A 109 -4.04 -10.07 -0.07
C ALA A 109 -4.27 -8.90 -1.04
N ASP A 110 -5.49 -8.77 -1.55
CA ASP A 110 -5.94 -7.71 -2.44
C ASP A 110 -5.83 -6.31 -1.80
N GLU A 111 -6.18 -6.16 -0.51
CA GLU A 111 -6.02 -4.89 0.21
C GLU A 111 -4.55 -4.51 0.35
N ILE A 112 -3.67 -5.48 0.64
CA ILE A 112 -2.24 -5.27 0.72
C ILE A 112 -1.69 -4.86 -0.66
N ILE A 113 -2.03 -5.59 -1.72
CA ILE A 113 -1.59 -5.28 -3.09
C ILE A 113 -2.02 -3.86 -3.48
N ARG A 114 -3.29 -3.49 -3.27
CA ARG A 114 -3.81 -2.15 -3.59
C ARG A 114 -3.16 -1.03 -2.78
N THR A 115 -2.60 -1.33 -1.61
CA THR A 115 -1.89 -0.34 -0.79
C THR A 115 -0.51 -0.01 -1.37
N PHE A 116 0.16 -0.99 -1.98
CA PHE A 116 1.53 -0.84 -2.49
C PHE A 116 1.59 -0.59 -3.99
N TYR A 117 0.59 -1.04 -4.76
CA TYR A 117 0.60 -1.01 -6.22
C TYR A 117 -0.64 -0.33 -6.79
N SER A 118 -0.46 0.35 -7.90
CA SER A 118 -1.57 0.79 -8.73
C SER A 118 -2.22 -0.43 -9.39
N VAL A 119 -3.54 -0.47 -9.40
CA VAL A 119 -4.30 -1.59 -9.96
C VAL A 119 -5.11 -1.10 -11.15
N ASP A 120 -4.94 -1.76 -12.27
CA ASP A 120 -5.70 -1.53 -13.49
C ASP A 120 -6.91 -2.46 -13.59
N LYS A 121 -7.94 -2.01 -14.30
CA LYS A 121 -9.13 -2.81 -14.56
C LYS A 121 -9.07 -3.39 -15.96
N LEU A 122 -9.25 -4.70 -16.04
CA LEU A 122 -9.41 -5.44 -17.28
C LEU A 122 -10.84 -5.93 -17.41
N TYR A 123 -11.37 -5.91 -18.61
CA TYR A 123 -12.68 -6.45 -18.95
C TYR A 123 -12.51 -7.54 -19.98
N LEU A 124 -13.14 -8.67 -19.76
CA LEU A 124 -13.23 -9.75 -20.71
C LEU A 124 -14.63 -9.79 -21.31
N LYS A 125 -14.76 -9.55 -22.61
CA LYS A 125 -16.04 -9.53 -23.32
C LYS A 125 -15.93 -10.36 -24.60
N GLY A 126 -16.70 -11.45 -24.70
CA GLY A 126 -16.69 -12.33 -25.88
C GLY A 126 -15.29 -12.86 -26.24
N GLY A 127 -14.53 -13.31 -25.25
CA GLY A 127 -13.16 -13.81 -25.46
C GLY A 127 -12.11 -12.73 -25.77
N THR A 128 -12.49 -11.47 -25.88
CA THR A 128 -11.58 -10.34 -26.14
C THR A 128 -11.29 -9.56 -24.87
N LEU A 129 -10.03 -9.19 -24.70
CA LEU A 129 -9.54 -8.47 -23.55
C LEU A 129 -9.55 -6.95 -23.81
N TYR A 130 -10.12 -6.22 -22.87
CA TYR A 130 -10.16 -4.76 -22.88
C TYR A 130 -9.52 -4.21 -21.62
N TRP A 131 -8.70 -3.18 -21.75
CA TRP A 131 -8.07 -2.47 -20.64
C TRP A 131 -8.79 -1.14 -20.41
N ALA A 132 -9.16 -0.85 -19.18
CA ALA A 132 -9.79 0.42 -18.82
C ALA A 132 -8.86 1.59 -19.17
N VAL A 133 -9.41 2.68 -19.65
CA VAL A 133 -8.62 3.86 -20.02
C VAL A 133 -8.06 4.53 -18.78
N ALA A 134 -6.76 4.36 -18.57
CA ALA A 134 -5.97 4.91 -17.46
C ALA A 134 -4.58 5.34 -17.95
N ASP A 135 -3.82 6.01 -17.10
CA ASP A 135 -2.46 6.45 -17.46
C ASP A 135 -1.48 5.29 -17.71
N SER A 136 -1.79 4.13 -17.16
CA SER A 136 -1.06 2.87 -17.38
C SER A 136 -1.08 2.38 -18.83
N LEU A 137 -2.05 2.81 -19.64
CA LEU A 137 -2.07 2.50 -21.07
C LEU A 137 -0.89 3.09 -21.85
N VAL A 138 -0.22 4.11 -21.31
CA VAL A 138 0.91 4.75 -22.00
C VAL A 138 2.05 3.76 -22.19
N GLY A 139 2.39 3.50 -23.45
CA GLY A 139 3.46 2.58 -23.84
C GLY A 139 3.01 1.18 -24.20
N LEU A 140 1.78 0.77 -23.86
CA LEU A 140 1.18 -0.49 -24.28
C LEU A 140 0.85 -0.46 -25.79
N ARG A 141 0.77 -1.63 -26.43
CA ARG A 141 0.47 -1.76 -27.85
C ARG A 141 -1.02 -2.05 -28.07
N ALA A 142 -1.63 -1.28 -28.97
CA ALA A 142 -3.00 -1.51 -29.37
C ALA A 142 -3.11 -2.84 -30.15
N ALA A 143 -4.10 -3.68 -29.82
CA ALA A 143 -4.36 -4.93 -30.56
C ALA A 143 -4.99 -4.64 -31.93
N LYS A 144 -5.85 -3.63 -32.01
CA LYS A 144 -6.54 -3.16 -33.22
C LYS A 144 -6.40 -1.65 -33.37
N ASP A 145 -6.80 -1.14 -34.54
CA ASP A 145 -6.88 0.31 -34.76
C ASP A 145 -7.88 0.94 -33.81
N ILE A 146 -7.41 1.91 -32.99
CA ILE A 146 -8.25 2.64 -32.06
C ILE A 146 -8.57 3.98 -32.68
N VAL A 147 -9.81 4.15 -33.16
CA VAL A 147 -10.34 5.41 -33.64
C VAL A 147 -10.92 6.18 -32.46
N ILE A 148 -10.42 7.38 -32.20
CA ILE A 148 -10.87 8.18 -31.03
C ILE A 148 -12.06 9.03 -31.48
N PRO A 149 -13.26 8.85 -30.88
CA PRO A 149 -14.46 9.62 -31.26
C PRO A 149 -14.27 11.12 -31.05
N GLY A 150 -14.62 11.90 -32.08
CA GLY A 150 -14.54 13.37 -32.01
C GLY A 150 -13.14 13.96 -32.18
N GLU A 151 -12.11 13.18 -32.37
CA GLU A 151 -10.75 13.62 -32.68
C GLU A 151 -10.25 13.01 -33.98
N HIS A 152 -9.43 13.75 -34.74
CA HIS A 152 -8.77 13.23 -35.96
C HIS A 152 -7.52 12.41 -35.60
N MET A 153 -7.62 11.59 -34.57
CA MET A 153 -6.53 10.77 -34.09
C MET A 153 -6.89 9.29 -34.10
N THR A 154 -6.04 8.48 -34.72
CA THR A 154 -6.15 7.04 -34.73
C THR A 154 -4.85 6.43 -34.26
N VAL A 155 -4.91 5.49 -33.32
CA VAL A 155 -3.77 4.67 -32.92
C VAL A 155 -3.84 3.38 -33.73
N GLN A 156 -2.88 3.16 -34.60
CA GLN A 156 -2.83 1.95 -35.44
C GLN A 156 -2.49 0.69 -34.61
N ALA A 157 -3.01 -0.45 -35.04
CA ALA A 157 -2.69 -1.75 -34.48
C ALA A 157 -1.16 -1.96 -34.37
N GLY A 158 -0.72 -2.55 -33.27
CA GLY A 158 0.70 -2.80 -32.97
C GLY A 158 1.52 -1.57 -32.60
N LYS A 159 0.97 -0.35 -32.68
CA LYS A 159 1.66 0.87 -32.24
C LYS A 159 1.45 1.11 -30.75
N LYS A 160 2.45 1.76 -30.13
CA LYS A 160 2.37 2.17 -28.72
C LYS A 160 1.38 3.29 -28.55
N ILE A 161 0.54 3.18 -27.53
CA ILE A 161 -0.40 4.22 -27.12
C ILE A 161 0.40 5.34 -26.46
N THR A 162 0.28 6.55 -26.97
CA THR A 162 0.98 7.73 -26.45
C THR A 162 0.17 8.41 -25.34
N LYS A 163 0.82 9.25 -24.53
CA LYS A 163 0.15 10.05 -23.52
C LYS A 163 -0.98 10.90 -24.09
N ASN A 164 -0.73 11.55 -25.25
CA ASN A 164 -1.74 12.36 -25.93
C ASN A 164 -2.95 11.52 -26.37
N ALA A 165 -2.73 10.28 -26.81
CA ALA A 165 -3.81 9.37 -27.17
C ALA A 165 -4.64 8.97 -25.96
N VAL A 166 -4.01 8.72 -24.79
CA VAL A 166 -4.74 8.41 -23.53
C VAL A 166 -5.56 9.61 -23.10
N GLU A 167 -5.02 10.82 -23.16
CA GLU A 167 -5.76 12.04 -22.82
C GLU A 167 -6.95 12.27 -23.77
N ALA A 168 -6.78 11.99 -25.05
CA ALA A 168 -7.86 12.06 -26.04
C ALA A 168 -8.94 11.00 -25.78
N LEU A 169 -8.57 9.75 -25.45
CA LEU A 169 -9.50 8.70 -25.06
C LEU A 169 -10.31 9.08 -23.80
N LYS A 170 -9.65 9.68 -22.80
CA LYS A 170 -10.33 10.19 -21.59
C LYS A 170 -11.33 11.29 -21.92
N ARG A 171 -10.97 12.26 -22.79
CA ARG A 171 -11.87 13.33 -23.23
C ARG A 171 -13.06 12.81 -24.03
N ALA A 172 -12.85 11.77 -24.82
CA ALA A 172 -13.89 11.11 -25.60
C ALA A 172 -14.78 10.15 -24.75
N ASN A 173 -14.54 10.04 -23.43
CA ASN A 173 -15.22 9.13 -22.51
C ASN A 173 -15.20 7.66 -22.98
N VAL A 174 -14.11 7.23 -23.58
CA VAL A 174 -13.91 5.82 -23.92
C VAL A 174 -13.56 5.07 -22.65
N GLU A 175 -14.37 4.06 -22.29
CA GLU A 175 -14.18 3.31 -21.04
C GLU A 175 -13.00 2.36 -21.09
N ALA A 176 -12.81 1.66 -22.20
CA ALA A 176 -11.77 0.65 -22.35
C ALA A 176 -11.35 0.48 -23.82
N VAL A 177 -10.14 0.00 -24.04
CA VAL A 177 -9.57 -0.27 -25.35
C VAL A 177 -9.05 -1.69 -25.42
N GLU A 178 -9.09 -2.30 -26.60
CA GLU A 178 -8.57 -3.63 -26.85
C GLU A 178 -7.04 -3.60 -26.88
N ILE A 179 -6.41 -4.43 -26.04
CA ILE A 179 -4.96 -4.53 -25.91
C ILE A 179 -4.53 -5.96 -26.26
N SER A 180 -3.32 -6.10 -26.74
CA SER A 180 -2.75 -7.41 -27.05
C SER A 180 -2.54 -8.22 -25.78
N ASP A 181 -2.88 -9.52 -25.82
CA ASP A 181 -2.67 -10.44 -24.71
C ASP A 181 -1.20 -10.51 -24.25
N ALA A 182 -0.27 -10.27 -25.19
CA ALA A 182 1.16 -10.21 -24.92
C ALA A 182 1.56 -9.07 -23.93
N GLU A 183 0.75 -8.02 -23.84
CA GLU A 183 1.01 -6.90 -22.89
C GLU A 183 0.65 -7.27 -21.45
N LEU A 184 -0.04 -8.40 -21.21
CA LEU A 184 -0.35 -8.92 -19.89
C LEU A 184 0.70 -9.90 -19.35
N GLU A 185 1.63 -10.31 -20.18
CA GLU A 185 2.67 -11.25 -19.75
C GLU A 185 3.51 -10.63 -18.62
N GLY A 186 3.62 -11.34 -17.49
CA GLY A 186 4.30 -10.84 -16.29
C GLY A 186 3.47 -9.91 -15.39
N ALA A 187 2.19 -9.66 -15.71
CA ALA A 187 1.27 -9.00 -14.80
C ALA A 187 0.74 -9.97 -13.74
N PHE A 188 0.33 -9.43 -12.58
CA PHE A 188 -0.21 -10.21 -11.46
C PHE A 188 -1.65 -9.82 -11.17
N ALA A 189 -2.47 -10.81 -10.78
CA ALA A 189 -3.84 -10.55 -10.35
C ALA A 189 -3.87 -9.78 -9.03
N ALA A 190 -4.61 -8.68 -8.98
CA ALA A 190 -4.78 -7.90 -7.76
C ALA A 190 -5.86 -8.47 -6.83
N THR A 191 -6.77 -9.28 -7.36
CA THR A 191 -7.87 -9.93 -6.64
C THR A 191 -8.11 -11.29 -7.24
N ASP A 192 -8.80 -12.17 -6.48
CA ASP A 192 -9.26 -13.44 -7.00
C ASP A 192 -10.19 -13.21 -8.21
N VAL A 193 -9.93 -13.92 -9.28
CA VAL A 193 -10.78 -13.94 -10.48
C VAL A 193 -11.68 -15.17 -10.37
N ILE A 194 -12.97 -14.92 -10.20
CA ILE A 194 -13.98 -15.95 -9.97
C ILE A 194 -14.84 -16.11 -11.23
N ASP A 195 -15.10 -17.34 -11.60
CA ASP A 195 -16.10 -17.66 -12.63
C ASP A 195 -17.51 -17.36 -12.08
N PRO A 196 -18.26 -16.40 -12.66
CA PRO A 196 -19.56 -16.03 -12.15
C PRO A 196 -20.63 -17.13 -12.32
N ALA A 197 -20.41 -18.09 -13.22
CA ALA A 197 -21.35 -19.18 -13.47
C ALA A 197 -21.19 -20.34 -12.48
N THR A 198 -19.94 -20.67 -12.12
CA THR A 198 -19.63 -21.82 -11.27
C THR A 198 -19.19 -21.44 -9.86
N GLY A 199 -18.74 -20.19 -9.65
CA GLY A 199 -18.15 -19.73 -8.40
C GLY A 199 -16.71 -20.25 -8.19
N GLU A 200 -16.12 -20.91 -9.18
CA GLU A 200 -14.76 -21.42 -9.12
C GLU A 200 -13.74 -20.29 -9.25
N VAL A 201 -12.70 -20.33 -8.42
CA VAL A 201 -11.56 -19.40 -8.54
C VAL A 201 -10.69 -19.84 -9.70
N ILE A 202 -10.61 -19.00 -10.75
CA ILE A 202 -9.79 -19.24 -11.95
C ILE A 202 -8.35 -18.82 -11.68
N LEU A 203 -8.16 -17.75 -10.91
CA LEU A 203 -6.86 -17.15 -10.60
C LEU A 203 -6.92 -16.53 -9.22
N GLU A 204 -5.95 -16.84 -8.38
CA GLU A 204 -5.85 -16.25 -7.04
C GLU A 204 -5.16 -14.88 -7.05
N ALA A 205 -5.43 -14.07 -6.04
CA ALA A 205 -4.75 -12.81 -5.85
C ALA A 205 -3.23 -13.02 -5.71
N ASN A 206 -2.44 -12.18 -6.40
CA ASN A 206 -0.98 -12.26 -6.47
C ASN A 206 -0.45 -13.45 -7.30
N GLU A 207 -1.27 -14.06 -8.14
CA GLU A 207 -0.83 -15.05 -9.11
C GLU A 207 -0.52 -14.39 -10.45
N GLU A 208 0.48 -14.89 -11.17
CA GLU A 208 0.93 -14.34 -12.45
C GLU A 208 -0.04 -14.68 -13.58
N LEU A 209 -0.36 -13.69 -14.41
CA LEU A 209 -1.16 -13.85 -15.62
C LEU A 209 -0.31 -14.51 -16.73
N THR A 210 -0.32 -15.82 -16.73
CA THR A 210 0.34 -16.59 -17.82
C THR A 210 -0.56 -16.70 -19.06
N PRO A 211 -0.01 -16.89 -20.26
CA PRO A 211 -0.81 -17.09 -21.48
C PRO A 211 -1.87 -18.19 -21.34
N ARG A 212 -1.54 -19.25 -20.59
CA ARG A 212 -2.47 -20.35 -20.31
C ARG A 212 -3.69 -19.89 -19.48
N VAL A 213 -3.45 -19.08 -18.45
CA VAL A 213 -4.53 -18.57 -17.59
C VAL A 213 -5.41 -17.60 -18.36
N ILE A 214 -4.82 -16.75 -19.20
CA ILE A 214 -5.55 -15.81 -20.06
C ILE A 214 -6.46 -16.59 -21.01
N SER A 215 -5.94 -17.63 -21.71
CA SER A 215 -6.72 -18.49 -22.59
C SER A 215 -7.86 -19.20 -21.87
N MET A 216 -7.60 -19.75 -20.67
CA MET A 216 -8.65 -20.38 -19.85
C MET A 216 -9.76 -19.41 -19.45
N ALA A 217 -9.41 -18.17 -19.09
CA ALA A 217 -10.38 -17.14 -18.75
C ALA A 217 -11.20 -16.71 -19.98
N GLN A 218 -10.58 -16.67 -21.16
CA GLN A 218 -11.24 -16.35 -22.43
C GLN A 218 -12.25 -17.45 -22.84
N GLU A 219 -11.88 -18.71 -22.70
CA GLU A 219 -12.74 -19.86 -23.04
C GLU A 219 -13.96 -19.98 -22.13
N LYS A 220 -13.81 -19.73 -20.83
CA LYS A 220 -14.92 -19.80 -19.86
C LYS A 220 -15.95 -18.65 -19.98
N ARG A 221 -15.63 -17.60 -20.72
CA ARG A 221 -16.50 -16.42 -20.92
C ARG A 221 -16.91 -16.14 -22.37
N SER A 222 -16.67 -17.08 -23.29
CA SER A 222 -17.14 -17.00 -24.69
C SER A 222 -18.62 -17.54 -24.84
#